data_a06a1f0a4b0f076dad4601be46ade200
#
_entry.id   a06a1f0a4b0f076dad4601be46ade200
#
_cell.length_a   1.000
_cell.length_b   1.000
_cell.length_c   1.000
_cell.angle_alpha   90.00
_cell.angle_beta   90.00
_cell.angle_gamma   90.00
#
_symmetry.space_group_name_H-M   'P 1'
#
loop_
_entity.id
_entity.type
_entity.pdbx_description
1 polymer ?
#
loop_
_entity_poly.entity_id
_entity_poly.type
_entity_poly.pdbx_seq_one_letter_code
_entity_poly.pdbx_strand_id
1 'polypeptide(L)'
;LDKSPRMCSGGERAKLSFALIGHHPSSLLILDEPTNHLDILSRESLERALRSYEGSILFISHDRYFVNAIAHKLWIIENHELVVSYGDYDDYVYKKEHGLSYDMSLVPIDQEAEAILIDELGEREVERLKKKFGRKKK
;
A
#
# COMPACT_ATOMS: atom_id res chain seq x y z
N LEU A 1 6.20 20.79 26.77
CA LEU A 1 5.86 19.72 25.80
C LEU A 1 6.90 18.61 25.85
N ASP A 2 6.95 17.87 26.99
CA ASP A 2 7.97 16.81 27.20
C ASP A 2 7.33 15.42 27.30
N LYS A 3 6.31 15.17 26.46
CA LYS A 3 5.67 13.85 26.43
C LYS A 3 6.47 12.93 25.51
N SER A 4 7.09 11.89 26.08
CA SER A 4 7.77 10.88 25.28
C SER A 4 6.80 10.21 24.29
N PRO A 5 7.22 9.86 23.05
CA PRO A 5 6.38 9.14 22.09
C PRO A 5 5.78 7.83 22.64
N ARG A 6 6.44 7.22 23.63
CA ARG A 6 5.93 6.02 24.33
C ARG A 6 4.70 6.29 25.20
N MET A 7 4.48 7.54 25.61
CA MET A 7 3.36 7.96 26.45
C MET A 7 2.19 8.53 25.59
N CYS A 8 2.32 8.56 24.29
CA CYS A 8 1.28 9.01 23.40
C CYS A 8 0.17 7.96 23.22
N SER A 9 -1.08 8.42 23.13
CA SER A 9 -2.20 7.57 22.69
C SER A 9 -1.98 7.07 21.26
N GLY A 10 -2.74 6.06 20.81
CA GLY A 10 -2.66 5.55 19.44
C GLY A 10 -2.83 6.66 18.40
N GLY A 11 -3.82 7.53 18.58
CA GLY A 11 -4.06 8.67 17.69
C GLY A 11 -2.97 9.74 17.73
N GLU A 12 -2.38 10.00 18.90
CA GLU A 12 -1.23 10.94 19.02
C GLU A 12 0.01 10.39 18.32
N ARG A 13 0.27 9.07 18.43
CA ARG A 13 1.38 8.41 17.71
C ARG A 13 1.17 8.47 16.21
N ALA A 14 -0.06 8.21 15.73
CA ALA A 14 -0.39 8.32 14.32
C ALA A 14 -0.12 9.73 13.78
N LYS A 15 -0.58 10.77 14.48
CA LYS A 15 -0.31 12.17 14.11
C LYS A 15 1.18 12.49 14.06
N LEU A 16 1.95 11.96 15.01
CA LEU A 16 3.40 12.13 15.03
C LEU A 16 4.06 11.41 13.85
N SER A 17 3.61 10.18 13.53
CA SER A 17 4.11 9.43 12.37
C SER A 17 3.80 10.17 11.07
N PHE A 18 2.62 10.75 10.92
CA PHE A 18 2.24 11.53 9.73
C PHE A 18 3.08 12.80 9.59
N ALA A 19 3.38 13.48 10.68
CA ALA A 19 4.29 14.63 10.67
C ALA A 19 5.70 14.23 10.22
N LEU A 20 6.18 13.05 10.62
CA LEU A 20 7.47 12.52 10.19
C LEU A 20 7.48 12.15 8.71
N ILE A 21 6.39 11.55 8.19
CA ILE A 21 6.23 11.24 6.76
C ILE A 21 6.32 12.52 5.91
N GLY A 22 5.63 13.59 6.33
CA GLY A 22 5.69 14.87 5.62
C GLY A 22 7.05 15.58 5.69
N HIS A 23 7.92 15.20 6.63
CA HIS A 23 9.21 15.84 6.82
C HIS A 23 10.37 15.12 6.10
N HIS A 24 10.20 13.85 5.76
CA HIS A 24 11.19 13.07 5.02
C HIS A 24 10.66 12.75 3.61
N PRO A 25 11.16 13.42 2.57
CA PRO A 25 10.79 13.08 1.20
C PRO A 25 11.30 11.66 0.91
N SER A 26 10.38 10.75 0.61
CA SER A 26 10.71 9.41 0.13
C SER A 26 9.93 9.14 -1.15
N SER A 27 10.49 8.32 -2.04
CA SER A 27 9.83 7.95 -3.30
C SER A 27 8.73 6.94 -3.08
N LEU A 28 8.81 6.14 -2.00
CA LEU A 28 7.88 5.08 -1.66
C LEU A 28 7.56 5.09 -0.17
N LEU A 29 6.27 5.08 0.13
CA LEU A 29 5.72 4.94 1.47
C LEU A 29 5.03 3.58 1.60
N ILE A 30 5.42 2.80 2.59
CA ILE A 30 4.78 1.50 2.88
C ILE A 30 4.03 1.59 4.21
N LEU A 31 2.73 1.26 4.20
CA LEU A 31 1.86 1.31 5.36
C LEU A 31 1.19 -0.04 5.60
N ASP A 32 1.23 -0.51 6.83
CA ASP A 32 0.55 -1.73 7.28
C ASP A 32 -0.58 -1.35 8.23
N GLU A 33 -1.83 -1.61 7.80
CA GLU A 33 -3.06 -1.30 8.54
C GLU A 33 -3.08 0.11 9.17
N PRO A 34 -2.86 1.18 8.38
CA PRO A 34 -2.61 2.51 8.93
C PRO A 34 -3.83 3.14 9.61
N THR A 35 -5.03 2.60 9.38
CA THR A 35 -6.29 3.08 10.00
C THR A 35 -6.60 2.42 11.34
N ASN A 36 -5.85 1.38 11.73
CA ASN A 36 -6.09 0.68 12.99
C ASN A 36 -5.93 1.60 14.19
N HIS A 37 -6.89 1.53 15.09
CA HIS A 37 -6.95 2.33 16.32
C HIS A 37 -7.03 3.85 16.13
N LEU A 38 -7.36 4.33 14.92
CA LEU A 38 -7.61 5.74 14.66
C LEU A 38 -9.08 6.08 14.91
N ASP A 39 -9.31 7.21 15.57
CA ASP A 39 -10.61 7.87 15.56
C ASP A 39 -10.91 8.48 14.17
N ILE A 40 -12.15 8.86 13.94
CA ILE A 40 -12.62 9.39 12.65
C ILE A 40 -11.79 10.61 12.22
N LEU A 41 -11.53 11.55 13.11
CA LEU A 41 -10.76 12.77 12.80
C LEU A 41 -9.30 12.48 12.46
N SER A 42 -8.70 11.50 13.14
CA SER A 42 -7.33 11.05 12.84
C SER A 42 -7.26 10.34 11.49
N ARG A 43 -8.27 9.54 11.15
CA ARG A 43 -8.38 8.89 9.82
C ARG A 43 -8.48 9.92 8.71
N GLU A 44 -9.40 10.89 8.81
CA GLU A 44 -9.53 11.96 7.82
C GLU A 44 -8.25 12.79 7.66
N SER A 45 -7.51 12.97 8.76
CA SER A 45 -6.22 13.66 8.73
C SER A 45 -5.16 12.83 8.00
N LEU A 46 -5.15 11.50 8.19
CA LEU A 46 -4.30 10.58 7.45
C LEU A 46 -4.63 10.60 5.95
N GLU A 47 -5.90 10.47 5.60
CA GLU A 47 -6.32 10.50 4.19
C GLU A 47 -5.87 11.78 3.48
N ARG A 48 -6.05 12.93 4.13
CA ARG A 48 -5.57 14.22 3.59
C ARG A 48 -4.06 14.25 3.39
N ALA A 49 -3.31 13.75 4.37
CA ALA A 49 -1.85 13.69 4.27
C ALA A 49 -1.39 12.78 3.13
N LEU A 50 -2.02 11.61 2.98
CA LEU A 50 -1.68 10.67 1.91
C LEU A 50 -2.07 11.17 0.51
N ARG A 51 -3.19 11.88 0.38
CA ARG A 51 -3.60 12.51 -0.90
C ARG A 51 -2.65 13.61 -1.36
N SER A 52 -1.95 14.27 -0.44
CA SER A 52 -0.95 15.29 -0.74
C SER A 52 0.48 14.74 -0.89
N TYR A 53 0.65 13.43 -0.71
CA TYR A 53 1.96 12.80 -0.84
C TYR A 53 2.32 12.62 -2.32
N GLU A 54 3.49 13.12 -2.73
CA GLU A 54 3.93 13.13 -4.12
C GLU A 54 4.60 11.82 -4.58
N GLY A 55 4.94 10.94 -3.63
CA GLY A 55 5.55 9.65 -3.92
C GLY A 55 4.54 8.53 -4.15
N SER A 56 5.03 7.33 -4.38
CA SER A 56 4.22 6.12 -4.44
C SER A 56 3.81 5.64 -3.05
N ILE A 57 2.58 5.15 -2.90
CA ILE A 57 2.08 4.60 -1.65
C ILE A 57 1.70 3.14 -1.87
N LEU A 58 2.28 2.24 -1.09
CA LEU A 58 1.87 0.86 -0.99
C LEU A 58 1.28 0.62 0.40
N PHE A 59 0.05 0.17 0.50
CA PHE A 59 -0.55 -0.08 1.80
C PHE A 59 -1.40 -1.36 1.82
N ILE A 60 -1.54 -1.93 3.02
CA ILE A 60 -2.47 -3.01 3.33
C ILE A 60 -3.52 -2.43 4.27
N SER A 61 -4.79 -2.63 3.96
CA SER A 61 -5.89 -2.24 4.85
C SER A 61 -7.12 -3.12 4.63
N HIS A 62 -7.85 -3.40 5.72
CA HIS A 62 -9.18 -4.00 5.69
C HIS A 62 -10.30 -2.95 5.70
N ASP A 63 -9.97 -1.68 5.81
CA ASP A 63 -10.91 -0.57 5.78
C ASP A 63 -11.26 -0.19 4.34
N ARG A 64 -12.43 -0.63 3.88
CA ARG A 64 -12.91 -0.38 2.52
C ARG A 64 -13.05 1.10 2.20
N TYR A 65 -13.49 1.91 3.16
CA TYR A 65 -13.61 3.37 2.96
C TYR A 65 -12.25 4.01 2.73
N PHE A 66 -11.26 3.60 3.50
CA PHE A 66 -9.89 4.06 3.33
C PHE A 66 -9.29 3.61 1.99
N VAL A 67 -9.52 2.34 1.60
CA VAL A 67 -9.08 1.82 0.30
C VAL A 67 -9.70 2.63 -0.83
N ASN A 68 -11.02 2.85 -0.83
CA ASN A 68 -11.71 3.65 -1.84
C ASN A 68 -11.24 5.11 -1.87
N ALA A 69 -10.84 5.66 -0.73
CA ALA A 69 -10.38 7.04 -0.65
C ALA A 69 -8.98 7.27 -1.25
N ILE A 70 -8.11 6.25 -1.22
CA ILE A 70 -6.68 6.39 -1.50
C ILE A 70 -6.20 5.53 -2.66
N ALA A 71 -6.74 4.32 -2.86
CA ALA A 71 -6.23 3.39 -3.86
C ALA A 71 -6.66 3.78 -5.28
N HIS A 72 -5.73 3.64 -6.21
CA HIS A 72 -5.97 3.74 -7.66
C HIS A 72 -5.66 2.41 -8.36
N LYS A 73 -5.09 1.46 -7.61
CA LYS A 73 -4.71 0.14 -8.10
C LYS A 73 -4.74 -0.84 -6.93
N LEU A 74 -5.37 -1.97 -7.13
CA LEU A 74 -5.47 -3.03 -6.14
C LEU A 74 -4.62 -4.23 -6.53
N TRP A 75 -3.94 -4.78 -5.55
CA TRP A 75 -3.29 -6.07 -5.62
C TRP A 75 -4.05 -7.05 -4.71
N ILE A 76 -4.74 -7.98 -5.33
CA ILE A 76 -5.65 -8.90 -4.65
C ILE A 76 -5.08 -10.31 -4.74
N ILE A 77 -4.96 -10.98 -3.60
CA ILE A 77 -4.51 -12.37 -3.55
C ILE A 77 -5.75 -13.26 -3.44
N GLU A 78 -6.09 -13.95 -4.53
CA GLU A 78 -7.19 -14.91 -4.58
C GLU A 78 -6.68 -16.24 -5.14
N ASN A 79 -7.09 -17.37 -4.56
CA ASN A 79 -6.74 -18.73 -5.02
C ASN A 79 -5.23 -18.92 -5.26
N HIS A 80 -4.39 -18.35 -4.41
CA HIS A 80 -2.92 -18.36 -4.53
C HIS A 80 -2.37 -17.62 -5.77
N GLU A 81 -3.18 -16.78 -6.40
CA GLU A 81 -2.78 -15.94 -7.53
C GLU A 81 -2.90 -14.46 -7.15
N LEU A 82 -2.02 -13.64 -7.73
CA LEU A 82 -2.09 -12.20 -7.61
C LEU A 82 -2.92 -11.65 -8.77
N VAL A 83 -4.04 -11.04 -8.43
CA VAL A 83 -4.90 -10.31 -9.37
C VAL A 83 -4.64 -8.82 -9.23
N VAL A 84 -4.45 -8.15 -10.34
CA VAL A 84 -4.29 -6.69 -10.38
C VAL A 84 -5.55 -6.06 -10.96
N SER A 85 -6.17 -5.14 -10.24
CA SER A 85 -7.31 -4.35 -10.70
C SER A 85 -6.98 -2.87 -10.63
N TYR A 86 -7.16 -2.15 -11.74
CA TYR A 86 -7.12 -0.70 -11.75
C TYR A 86 -8.45 -0.12 -11.27
N GLY A 87 -8.38 0.93 -10.49
CA GLY A 87 -9.50 1.56 -9.81
C GLY A 87 -9.46 1.30 -8.30
N ASP A 88 -10.53 1.66 -7.63
CA ASP A 88 -10.72 1.45 -6.20
C ASP A 88 -11.38 0.11 -5.88
N TYR A 89 -11.78 -0.10 -4.62
CA TYR A 89 -12.38 -1.36 -4.19
C TYR A 89 -13.79 -1.57 -4.79
N ASP A 90 -14.56 -0.52 -4.98
CA ASP A 90 -15.91 -0.61 -5.55
C ASP A 90 -15.84 -0.93 -7.04
N ASP A 91 -14.87 -0.39 -7.76
CA ASP A 91 -14.56 -0.77 -9.16
C ASP A 91 -14.21 -2.26 -9.27
N TYR A 92 -13.42 -2.78 -8.34
CA TYR A 92 -13.06 -4.20 -8.31
C TYR A 92 -14.30 -5.08 -8.08
N VAL A 93 -15.14 -4.73 -7.08
CA VAL A 93 -16.37 -5.49 -6.77
C VAL A 93 -17.30 -5.47 -7.98
N TYR A 94 -17.49 -4.32 -8.60
CA TYR A 94 -18.31 -4.17 -9.79
C TYR A 94 -17.83 -5.06 -10.94
N LYS A 95 -16.54 -5.07 -11.23
CA LYS A 95 -15.94 -5.93 -12.27
C LYS A 95 -16.17 -7.40 -11.96
N LYS A 96 -16.00 -7.79 -10.69
CA LYS A 96 -16.18 -9.18 -10.23
C LYS A 96 -17.63 -9.65 -10.39
N GLU A 97 -18.59 -8.84 -10.02
CA GLU A 97 -20.02 -9.17 -10.12
C GLU A 97 -20.53 -9.26 -11.56
N HIS A 98 -19.95 -8.47 -12.47
CA HIS A 98 -20.35 -8.42 -13.86
C HIS A 98 -19.52 -9.32 -14.78
N GLY A 99 -18.61 -10.13 -14.22
CA GLY A 99 -17.75 -11.02 -15.00
C GLY A 99 -16.83 -10.29 -15.99
N LEU A 100 -16.53 -9.01 -15.72
CA LEU A 100 -15.63 -8.23 -16.54
C LEU A 100 -14.20 -8.69 -16.29
N SER A 101 -13.42 -8.74 -17.37
CA SER A 101 -12.03 -9.14 -17.33
C SER A 101 -11.27 -8.20 -16.38
N TYR A 102 -10.67 -8.77 -15.35
CA TYR A 102 -9.59 -8.07 -14.65
C TYR A 102 -8.45 -7.93 -15.65
N ASP A 103 -7.75 -6.81 -15.61
CA ASP A 103 -6.46 -6.77 -16.27
C ASP A 103 -5.54 -7.75 -15.53
N MET A 104 -5.69 -9.03 -15.86
CA MET A 104 -4.78 -10.10 -15.48
C MET A 104 -3.50 -10.00 -16.30
N SER A 105 -3.02 -8.81 -16.54
CA SER A 105 -1.60 -8.66 -16.76
C SER A 105 -0.95 -8.89 -15.39
N LEU A 106 -0.52 -10.12 -15.14
CA LEU A 106 0.75 -10.31 -14.49
C LEU A 106 1.64 -9.28 -15.17
N VAL A 107 1.75 -8.10 -14.58
CA VAL A 107 2.75 -7.14 -15.03
C VAL A 107 4.01 -7.96 -14.89
N PRO A 108 4.66 -8.38 -15.99
CA PRO A 108 6.02 -8.85 -15.86
C PRO A 108 6.65 -7.69 -15.09
N ILE A 109 7.32 -7.97 -14.01
CA ILE A 109 8.22 -6.98 -13.43
C ILE A 109 9.09 -6.64 -14.62
N ASP A 110 8.76 -5.54 -15.31
CA ASP A 110 9.55 -5.15 -16.45
C ASP A 110 10.98 -4.89 -15.95
N GLN A 111 11.93 -4.98 -16.84
CA GLN A 111 13.33 -4.87 -16.45
C GLN A 111 13.63 -3.54 -15.74
N GLU A 112 12.85 -2.48 -16.01
CA GLU A 112 12.95 -1.18 -15.34
C GLU A 112 12.44 -1.25 -13.90
N ALA A 113 11.29 -1.86 -13.64
CA ALA A 113 10.77 -2.02 -12.28
C ALA A 113 11.66 -2.97 -11.45
N GLU A 114 12.24 -4.00 -12.08
CA GLU A 114 13.22 -4.87 -11.42
C GLU A 114 14.52 -4.13 -11.10
N ALA A 115 15.00 -3.28 -11.99
CA ALA A 115 16.18 -2.46 -11.77
C ALA A 115 15.98 -1.47 -10.61
N ILE A 116 14.82 -0.84 -10.51
CA ILE A 116 14.46 0.05 -9.41
C ILE A 116 14.41 -0.73 -8.08
N LEU A 117 13.80 -1.91 -8.07
CA LEU A 117 13.74 -2.76 -6.89
C LEU A 117 15.15 -3.25 -6.45
N ILE A 118 16.02 -3.54 -7.40
CA ILE A 118 17.41 -3.94 -7.12
C ILE A 118 18.20 -2.77 -6.53
N ASP A 119 18.03 -1.58 -7.06
CA ASP A 119 18.70 -0.37 -6.57
C ASP A 119 18.24 -0.01 -5.14
N GLU A 120 16.95 -0.13 -4.85
CA GLU A 120 16.37 0.22 -3.55
C GLU A 120 16.55 -0.86 -2.46
N LEU A 121 16.41 -2.14 -2.80
CA LEU A 121 16.41 -3.26 -1.85
C LEU A 121 17.69 -4.10 -1.89
N GLY A 122 18.48 -3.97 -2.94
CA GLY A 122 19.65 -4.80 -3.23
C GLY A 122 19.30 -6.16 -3.84
N GLU A 123 20.20 -6.67 -4.67
CA GLU A 123 20.00 -7.92 -5.44
C GLU A 123 19.59 -9.13 -4.58
N ARG A 124 20.18 -9.24 -3.37
CA ARG A 124 19.90 -10.38 -2.47
C ARG A 124 18.47 -10.42 -1.97
N GLU A 125 17.88 -9.26 -1.68
CA GLU A 125 16.51 -9.19 -1.16
C GLU A 125 15.50 -9.39 -2.29
N VAL A 126 15.77 -8.86 -3.48
CA VAL A 126 14.97 -9.11 -4.68
C VAL A 126 14.95 -10.60 -5.03
N GLU A 127 16.10 -11.26 -4.99
CA GLU A 127 16.22 -12.70 -5.24
C GLU A 127 15.49 -13.54 -4.19
N ARG A 128 15.53 -13.11 -2.92
CA ARG A 128 14.77 -13.72 -1.82
C ARG A 128 13.25 -13.59 -2.04
N LEU A 129 12.79 -12.42 -2.45
CA LEU A 129 11.38 -12.17 -2.78
C LEU A 129 10.95 -13.01 -3.99
N LYS A 130 11.75 -13.09 -5.04
CA LYS A 130 11.50 -13.96 -6.20
C LYS A 130 11.38 -15.44 -5.81
N LYS A 131 12.27 -15.94 -4.93
CA LYS A 131 12.18 -17.32 -4.43
C LYS A 131 10.96 -17.56 -3.56
N LYS A 132 10.55 -16.58 -2.77
CA LYS A 132 9.39 -16.68 -1.88
C LYS A 132 8.07 -16.60 -2.63
N PHE A 133 7.99 -15.76 -3.66
CA PHE A 133 6.76 -15.46 -4.39
C PHE A 133 6.80 -15.85 -5.88
N GLY A 134 7.99 -16.25 -6.39
CA GLY A 134 8.14 -16.72 -7.76
C GLY A 134 7.45 -18.08 -7.96
N ARG A 135 6.75 -18.23 -9.09
CA ARG A 135 6.07 -19.47 -9.47
C ARG A 135 7.04 -20.64 -9.53
N LYS A 136 6.75 -21.71 -8.84
CA LYS A 136 7.24 -23.03 -9.28
C LYS A 136 6.54 -23.35 -10.60
N LYS A 137 7.24 -23.19 -11.72
CA LYS A 137 6.81 -23.81 -12.98
C LYS A 137 6.70 -25.31 -12.73
N LYS A 138 5.48 -25.84 -12.82
CA LYS A 138 5.25 -27.24 -13.16
C LYS A 138 5.21 -27.39 -14.66
#